data_b5d32cf40a8645a7ef70019540b317c7
#
_entry.id   b5d32cf40a8645a7ef70019540b317c7
#
_cell.length_a   1.000
_cell.length_b   1.000
_cell.length_c   1.000
_cell.angle_alpha   90.00
_cell.angle_beta   90.00
_cell.angle_gamma   90.00
#
_symmetry.space_group_name_H-M   'P 1'
#
loop_
_entity.id
_entity.type
_entity.pdbx_description
1 polymer ?
#
loop_
_entity_poly.entity_id
_entity_poly.type
_entity_poly.pdbx_seq_one_letter_code
_entity_poly.pdbx_strand_id
1 'polypeptide(L)'
;MNLENRISNWLKEYLFNHKLDSFVIGVSGGIDSAVTSTLCAMTGEKIIVVIMPIHQNPNQTNFGLNHCNWLKNKYKNVDIVEIELSSSFEELKQNIPIKFHDDLSLANTRARLRMTTLYLI
;
A
#
# COMPACT_ATOMS: atom_id res chain seq x y z
N MET A 1 -10.33 22.91 14.33
CA MET A 1 -9.48 21.96 13.58
C MET A 1 -10.36 21.12 12.67
N ASN A 2 -10.05 21.03 11.40
CA ASN A 2 -10.80 20.22 10.45
C ASN A 2 -10.55 18.72 10.65
N LEU A 3 -11.34 17.89 9.97
CA LEU A 3 -11.29 16.45 10.13
C LEU A 3 -9.93 15.88 9.72
N GLU A 4 -9.37 16.33 8.60
CA GLU A 4 -8.08 15.85 8.08
C GLU A 4 -6.96 16.08 9.11
N ASN A 5 -6.91 17.25 9.69
CA ASN A 5 -5.90 17.57 10.70
C ASN A 5 -6.07 16.76 11.98
N ARG A 6 -7.32 16.49 12.36
CA ARG A 6 -7.60 15.65 13.53
C ARG A 6 -7.11 14.22 13.33
N ILE A 7 -7.36 13.66 12.14
CA ILE A 7 -6.91 12.31 11.81
C ILE A 7 -5.38 12.25 11.73
N SER A 8 -4.75 13.21 11.05
CA SER A 8 -3.30 13.28 10.95
C SER A 8 -2.63 13.41 12.32
N ASN A 9 -3.16 14.25 13.20
CA ASN A 9 -2.64 14.38 14.55
C ASN A 9 -2.77 13.09 15.35
N TRP A 10 -3.89 12.39 15.21
CA TRP A 10 -4.09 11.10 15.86
C TRP A 10 -3.07 10.06 15.34
N LEU A 11 -2.85 10.01 14.04
CA LEU A 11 -1.86 9.10 13.43
C LEU A 11 -0.45 9.42 13.95
N LYS A 12 -0.09 10.68 14.02
CA LYS A 12 1.22 11.12 14.53
C LYS A 12 1.41 10.71 15.99
N GLU A 13 0.41 10.93 16.82
CA GLU A 13 0.43 10.54 18.23
C GLU A 13 0.55 9.02 18.38
N TYR A 14 -0.18 8.27 17.57
CA TYR A 14 -0.11 6.82 17.57
C TYR A 14 1.30 6.32 17.28
N LEU A 15 1.92 6.86 16.23
CA LEU A 15 3.29 6.51 15.84
C LEU A 15 4.27 6.80 16.99
N PHE A 16 4.17 7.98 17.59
CA PHE A 16 5.04 8.40 18.69
C PHE A 16 4.82 7.53 19.92
N ASN A 17 3.58 7.30 20.33
CA ASN A 17 3.25 6.57 21.56
C ASN A 17 3.66 5.09 21.48
N HIS A 18 3.71 4.52 20.29
CA HIS A 18 4.11 3.13 20.08
C HIS A 18 5.58 2.99 19.67
N LYS A 19 6.33 4.09 19.64
CA LYS A 19 7.76 4.13 19.30
C LYS A 19 8.04 3.50 17.93
N LEU A 20 7.20 3.82 16.94
CA LEU A 20 7.31 3.33 15.58
C LEU A 20 8.08 4.35 14.73
N ASP A 21 8.77 3.86 13.70
CA ASP A 21 9.66 4.69 12.88
C ASP A 21 8.97 5.29 11.66
N SER A 22 7.95 4.62 11.12
CA SER A 22 7.33 5.03 9.86
C SER A 22 5.95 4.42 9.69
N PHE A 23 5.18 4.99 8.76
CA PHE A 23 3.99 4.37 8.20
C PHE A 23 4.38 3.60 6.93
N VAL A 24 3.73 2.48 6.69
CA VAL A 24 3.87 1.70 5.45
C VAL A 24 2.47 1.50 4.88
N ILE A 25 2.22 1.98 3.67
CA ILE A 25 0.89 1.97 3.05
C ILE A 25 0.97 1.37 1.65
N GLY A 26 0.18 0.33 1.40
CA GLY A 26 -0.03 -0.20 0.05
C GLY A 26 -0.95 0.73 -0.73
N VAL A 27 -0.53 1.13 -1.93
CA VAL A 27 -1.31 2.00 -2.82
C VAL A 27 -1.78 1.19 -4.01
N SER A 28 -3.10 1.12 -4.20
CA SER A 28 -3.74 0.30 -5.23
C SER A 28 -4.17 1.06 -6.47
N GLY A 29 -4.17 2.39 -6.43
CA GLY A 29 -4.77 3.24 -7.45
C GLY A 29 -6.23 3.62 -7.14
N GLY A 30 -6.82 3.03 -6.08
CA GLY A 30 -8.16 3.38 -5.61
C GLY A 30 -8.16 4.55 -4.62
N ILE A 31 -9.37 5.06 -4.34
CA ILE A 31 -9.54 6.26 -3.49
C ILE A 31 -9.15 6.00 -2.04
N ASP A 32 -9.42 4.82 -1.51
CA ASP A 32 -9.18 4.52 -0.10
C ASP A 32 -7.70 4.60 0.24
N SER A 33 -6.84 3.97 -0.57
CA SER A 33 -5.40 4.02 -0.35
C SER A 33 -4.84 5.42 -0.65
N ALA A 34 -5.44 6.15 -1.58
CA ALA A 34 -5.04 7.53 -1.87
C ALA A 34 -5.30 8.45 -0.67
N VAL A 35 -6.48 8.35 -0.07
CA VAL A 35 -6.83 9.14 1.12
C VAL A 35 -5.96 8.76 2.31
N THR A 36 -5.80 7.47 2.58
CA THR A 36 -5.03 6.97 3.72
C THR A 36 -3.56 7.42 3.62
N SER A 37 -2.94 7.25 2.46
CA SER A 37 -1.54 7.64 2.26
C SER A 37 -1.35 9.15 2.39
N THR A 38 -2.30 9.94 1.91
CA THR A 38 -2.25 11.40 2.03
C THR A 38 -2.33 11.85 3.50
N LEU A 39 -3.25 11.26 4.26
CA LEU A 39 -3.39 11.59 5.69
C LEU A 39 -2.11 11.22 6.48
N CYS A 40 -1.49 10.10 6.16
CA CYS A 40 -0.21 9.72 6.75
C CYS A 40 0.91 10.69 6.37
N ALA A 41 0.96 11.12 5.11
CA ALA A 41 1.98 12.08 4.65
C ALA A 41 1.82 13.44 5.33
N MET A 42 0.59 13.86 5.60
CA MET A 42 0.31 15.12 6.31
C MET A 42 0.86 15.15 7.72
N THR A 43 1.17 14.01 8.33
CA THR A 43 1.78 13.97 9.67
C THR A 43 3.18 14.56 9.71
N GLY A 44 3.87 14.63 8.58
CA GLY A 44 5.28 15.00 8.51
C GLY A 44 6.23 13.88 8.89
N GLU A 45 5.71 12.77 9.39
CA GLU A 45 6.51 11.59 9.75
C GLU A 45 6.81 10.74 8.52
N LYS A 46 7.85 9.91 8.59
CA LYS A 46 8.26 9.05 7.48
C LYS A 46 7.13 8.14 7.04
N ILE A 47 6.86 8.12 5.73
CA ILE A 47 5.91 7.21 5.12
C ILE A 47 6.55 6.52 3.92
N ILE A 48 6.33 5.21 3.81
CA ILE A 48 6.72 4.40 2.67
C ILE A 48 5.43 3.98 1.97
N VAL A 49 5.24 4.43 0.73
CA VAL A 49 4.11 4.01 -0.11
C VAL A 49 4.58 2.90 -1.04
N VAL A 50 3.86 1.79 -1.05
CA VAL A 50 4.26 0.56 -1.73
C VAL A 50 3.24 0.22 -2.79
N ILE A 51 3.71 0.06 -4.02
CA ILE A 51 2.90 -0.39 -5.16
C ILE A 51 3.28 -1.84 -5.44
N MET A 52 2.29 -2.72 -5.44
CA MET A 52 2.50 -4.17 -5.52
C MET A 52 1.63 -4.79 -6.62
N PRO A 53 2.00 -4.61 -7.91
CA PRO A 53 1.20 -5.18 -8.99
C PRO A 53 1.26 -6.71 -8.99
N ILE A 54 0.12 -7.34 -9.25
CA ILE A 54 -0.01 -8.78 -9.50
C ILE A 54 -0.91 -8.93 -10.72
N HIS A 55 -0.32 -9.17 -11.91
CA HIS A 55 -1.04 -9.27 -13.18
C HIS A 55 -2.06 -8.15 -13.38
N GLN A 56 -1.69 -6.95 -12.92
CA GLN A 56 -2.61 -5.84 -12.86
C GLN A 56 -2.68 -5.11 -14.21
N ASN A 57 -3.86 -4.55 -14.51
CA ASN A 57 -4.01 -3.67 -15.66
C ASN A 57 -3.03 -2.50 -15.55
N PRO A 58 -2.24 -2.21 -16.64
CA PRO A 58 -1.27 -1.11 -16.62
C PRO A 58 -1.88 0.25 -16.25
N ASN A 59 -3.12 0.52 -16.64
CA ASN A 59 -3.80 1.78 -16.31
C ASN A 59 -4.00 1.92 -14.79
N GLN A 60 -4.36 0.85 -14.11
CA GLN A 60 -4.55 0.86 -12.66
C GLN A 60 -3.22 1.03 -11.93
N THR A 61 -2.16 0.37 -12.40
CA THR A 61 -0.81 0.57 -11.88
C THR A 61 -0.36 2.02 -12.07
N ASN A 62 -0.66 2.61 -13.22
CA ASN A 62 -0.33 4.01 -13.49
C ASN A 62 -1.07 4.99 -12.59
N PHE A 63 -2.34 4.73 -12.25
CA PHE A 63 -3.07 5.54 -11.27
C PHE A 63 -2.37 5.54 -9.91
N GLY A 64 -1.93 4.37 -9.45
CA GLY A 64 -1.17 4.25 -8.22
C GLY A 64 0.15 5.00 -8.26
N LEU A 65 0.92 4.82 -9.34
CA LEU A 65 2.19 5.53 -9.53
C LEU A 65 2.00 7.04 -9.61
N ASN A 66 1.01 7.51 -10.34
CA ASN A 66 0.72 8.94 -10.44
C ASN A 66 0.37 9.56 -9.09
N HIS A 67 -0.42 8.85 -8.29
CA HIS A 67 -0.74 9.30 -6.94
C HIS A 67 0.51 9.36 -6.06
N CYS A 68 1.35 8.33 -6.08
CA CYS A 68 2.58 8.28 -5.30
C CYS A 68 3.55 9.40 -5.70
N ASN A 69 3.69 9.67 -6.99
CA ASN A 69 4.53 10.76 -7.48
C ASN A 69 3.98 12.13 -7.07
N TRP A 70 2.67 12.32 -7.15
CA TRP A 70 2.03 13.54 -6.67
C TRP A 70 2.30 13.74 -5.17
N LEU A 71 2.15 12.67 -4.40
CA LEU A 71 2.35 12.71 -2.96
C LEU A 71 3.80 13.05 -2.61
N LYS A 72 4.76 12.42 -3.29
CA LYS A 72 6.19 12.68 -3.07
C LYS A 72 6.59 14.09 -3.44
N ASN A 73 5.99 14.66 -4.49
CA ASN A 73 6.26 16.05 -4.89
C ASN A 73 5.70 17.04 -3.88
N LYS A 74 4.57 16.70 -3.25
CA LYS A 74 3.93 17.59 -2.27
C LYS A 74 4.52 17.46 -0.87
N TYR A 75 4.95 16.28 -0.48
CA TYR A 75 5.46 16.00 0.87
C TYR A 75 6.85 15.36 0.80
N LYS A 76 7.81 15.95 1.52
CA LYS A 76 9.21 15.50 1.50
C LYS A 76 9.47 14.21 2.28
N ASN A 77 8.53 13.81 3.12
CA ASN A 77 8.64 12.65 4.01
C ASN A 77 8.17 11.34 3.36
N VAL A 78 7.94 11.33 2.05
CA VAL A 78 7.38 10.19 1.31
C VAL A 78 8.48 9.47 0.53
N ASP A 79 8.60 8.16 0.76
CA ASP A 79 9.40 7.25 -0.07
C ASP A 79 8.47 6.33 -0.87
N ILE A 80 8.85 6.01 -2.11
CA ILE A 80 8.08 5.13 -2.99
C ILE A 80 8.85 3.84 -3.21
N VAL A 81 8.17 2.71 -3.04
CA VAL A 81 8.69 1.38 -3.35
C VAL A 81 7.73 0.67 -4.28
N GLU A 82 8.24 0.11 -5.37
CA GLU A 82 7.45 -0.70 -6.29
C GLU A 82 7.95 -2.14 -6.23
N ILE A 83 7.05 -3.08 -5.95
CA ILE A 83 7.38 -4.51 -5.83
C ILE A 83 6.43 -5.29 -6.72
N GLU A 84 6.96 -5.86 -7.81
CA GLU A 84 6.20 -6.71 -8.71
C GLU A 84 6.04 -8.10 -8.08
N LEU A 85 4.82 -8.51 -7.80
CA LEU A 85 4.51 -9.76 -7.10
C LEU A 85 3.93 -10.84 -7.99
N SER A 86 3.85 -10.63 -9.31
CA SER A 86 3.22 -11.61 -10.21
C SER A 86 3.92 -12.96 -10.18
N SER A 87 5.25 -12.99 -10.18
CA SER A 87 6.01 -14.25 -10.14
C SER A 87 5.82 -14.99 -8.82
N SER A 88 5.83 -14.28 -7.70
CA SER A 88 5.58 -14.89 -6.38
C SER A 88 4.17 -15.45 -6.27
N PHE A 89 3.18 -14.74 -6.80
CA PHE A 89 1.81 -15.21 -6.83
C PHE A 89 1.67 -16.47 -7.70
N GLU A 90 2.26 -16.49 -8.89
CA GLU A 90 2.21 -17.64 -9.78
C GLU A 90 2.90 -18.87 -9.17
N GLU A 91 4.03 -18.69 -8.52
CA GLU A 91 4.74 -19.76 -7.81
C GLU A 91 3.84 -20.40 -6.74
N LEU A 92 3.23 -19.58 -5.91
CA LEU A 92 2.30 -20.07 -4.87
C LEU A 92 1.11 -20.78 -5.49
N LYS A 93 0.51 -20.19 -6.53
CA LYS A 93 -0.64 -20.75 -7.23
C LYS A 93 -0.35 -22.13 -7.81
N GLN A 94 0.83 -22.30 -8.42
CA GLN A 94 1.25 -23.57 -9.03
C GLN A 94 1.42 -24.68 -7.99
N ASN A 95 1.76 -24.35 -6.75
CA ASN A 95 1.90 -25.32 -5.67
C ASN A 95 0.58 -25.84 -5.15
N ILE A 96 -0.52 -25.21 -5.48
CA ILE A 96 -1.86 -25.57 -4.99
C ILE A 96 -2.64 -26.29 -6.11
N PRO A 97 -3.25 -27.47 -5.83
CA PRO A 97 -4.02 -28.19 -6.85
C PRO A 97 -5.11 -27.33 -7.49
N ILE A 98 -5.28 -27.46 -8.81
CA ILE A 98 -6.23 -26.66 -9.60
C ILE A 98 -7.66 -26.74 -9.04
N LYS A 99 -8.06 -27.86 -8.49
CA LYS A 99 -9.41 -28.03 -7.92
C LYS A 99 -9.78 -27.05 -6.83
N PHE A 100 -8.79 -26.40 -6.21
CA PHE A 100 -8.98 -25.38 -5.18
C PHE A 100 -8.97 -23.96 -5.75
N HIS A 101 -8.65 -23.79 -7.03
CA HIS A 101 -8.58 -22.48 -7.66
C HIS A 101 -9.98 -22.00 -8.05
N ASP A 102 -10.37 -20.85 -7.54
CA ASP A 102 -11.53 -20.08 -8.02
C ASP A 102 -11.21 -18.58 -7.91
N ASP A 103 -12.06 -17.76 -8.52
CA ASP A 103 -11.79 -16.32 -8.57
C ASP A 103 -11.72 -15.69 -7.17
N LEU A 104 -12.57 -16.11 -6.25
CA LEU A 104 -12.62 -15.58 -4.90
C LEU A 104 -11.37 -15.96 -4.10
N SER A 105 -10.98 -17.23 -4.13
CA SER A 105 -9.79 -17.68 -3.39
C SER A 105 -8.52 -17.07 -3.94
N LEU A 106 -8.41 -16.91 -5.27
CA LEU A 106 -7.27 -16.26 -5.89
C LEU A 106 -7.21 -14.77 -5.55
N ALA A 107 -8.34 -14.07 -5.55
CA ALA A 107 -8.41 -12.67 -5.13
C ALA A 107 -7.98 -12.49 -3.68
N ASN A 108 -8.45 -13.37 -2.79
CA ASN A 108 -8.05 -13.36 -1.37
C ASN A 108 -6.55 -13.64 -1.21
N THR A 109 -6.00 -14.54 -2.00
CA THR A 109 -4.57 -14.86 -1.99
C THR A 109 -3.73 -13.65 -2.39
N ARG A 110 -4.14 -12.94 -3.46
CA ARG A 110 -3.45 -11.71 -3.86
C ARG A 110 -3.45 -10.67 -2.74
N ALA A 111 -4.59 -10.47 -2.09
CA ALA A 111 -4.70 -9.50 -1.00
C ALA A 111 -3.78 -9.87 0.18
N ARG A 112 -3.73 -11.13 0.55
CA ARG A 112 -2.88 -11.62 1.64
C ARG A 112 -1.40 -11.56 1.29
N LEU A 113 -1.03 -11.85 0.05
CA LEU A 113 0.36 -11.74 -0.39
C LEU A 113 0.85 -10.29 -0.30
N ARG A 114 0.01 -9.32 -0.69
CA ARG A 114 0.31 -7.91 -0.50
C ARG A 114 0.47 -7.54 0.97
N MET A 115 -0.42 -8.01 1.82
CA MET A 115 -0.32 -7.77 3.27
C MET A 115 0.99 -8.33 3.83
N THR A 116 1.32 -9.58 3.48
CA THR A 116 2.55 -10.23 3.92
C THR A 116 3.79 -9.42 3.49
N THR A 117 3.77 -8.89 2.27
CA THR A 117 4.85 -8.08 1.74
C THR A 117 5.05 -6.80 2.57
N LEU A 118 3.96 -6.15 2.99
CA LEU A 118 4.04 -4.95 3.83
C LEU A 118 4.69 -5.22 5.18
N TYR A 119 4.51 -6.41 5.74
CA TYR A 119 5.15 -6.79 7.00
C TYR A 119 6.67 -6.92 6.88
N LEU A 120 7.21 -7.10 5.68
CA LEU A 120 8.65 -7.20 5.45
C LEU A 120 9.33 -5.84 5.22
N ILE A 121 8.54 -4.79 5.12
CA ILE A 121 9.03 -3.43 4.92
C ILE A 121 8.97 -2.65 6.23
#